data_d683218092996e2a012a9349f599c924
#
_entry.id   d683218092996e2a012a9349f599c924
#
_cell.length_a   1.000
_cell.length_b   1.000
_cell.length_c   1.000
_cell.angle_alpha   90.00
_cell.angle_beta   90.00
_cell.angle_gamma   90.00
#
_symmetry.space_group_name_H-M   'P 1'
#
loop_
_entity.id
_entity.type
_entity.pdbx_description
1 polymer ?
#
loop_
_entity_poly.entity_id
_entity_poly.type
_entity_poly.pdbx_seq_one_letter_code
_entity_poly.pdbx_strand_id
1 'polypeptide(L)'
;MQERKNWRKDHPPNFVAKPQLRPDGTSNLMKWDIKIPARPASAWYPGILSAEMSFDTDYPMKPPSVRFLPIGGKPIFHPNVYLDGKVCLSIINPEGSTHAYGKGGTWKPSINIKQARRLCSHSRSPPPPGHAPGST
;
A
#
# COMPACT_ATOMS: atom_id res chain seq x y z
N MET A 1 -13.15 -9.36 11.18
CA MET A 1 -12.88 -9.08 9.77
C MET A 1 -12.10 -10.26 9.17
N GLN A 2 -12.60 -10.81 8.07
CA GLN A 2 -12.03 -12.02 7.45
C GLN A 2 -10.60 -11.79 6.92
N GLU A 3 -10.32 -10.62 6.38
CA GLU A 3 -9.00 -10.25 5.85
C GLU A 3 -7.87 -10.42 6.89
N ARG A 4 -8.12 -10.03 8.14
CA ARG A 4 -7.13 -10.21 9.22
C ARG A 4 -6.82 -11.68 9.48
N LYS A 5 -7.85 -12.54 9.43
CA LYS A 5 -7.68 -13.98 9.62
C LYS A 5 -6.90 -14.59 8.46
N ASN A 6 -7.22 -14.19 7.23
CA ASN A 6 -6.54 -14.66 6.03
C ASN A 6 -5.07 -14.23 6.03
N TRP A 7 -4.79 -12.97 6.39
CA TRP A 7 -3.43 -12.46 6.48
C TRP A 7 -2.58 -13.23 7.50
N ARG A 8 -3.13 -13.51 8.68
CA ARG A 8 -2.41 -14.26 9.72
C ARG A 8 -2.04 -15.68 9.30
N LYS A 9 -2.89 -16.32 8.49
CA LYS A 9 -2.64 -17.68 7.99
C LYS A 9 -1.60 -17.74 6.89
N ASP A 10 -1.61 -16.74 6.01
CA ASP A 10 -0.80 -16.78 4.80
C ASP A 10 -0.39 -15.36 4.39
N HIS A 11 0.80 -14.96 4.81
CA HIS A 11 1.43 -13.71 4.38
C HIS A 11 2.89 -13.96 4.02
N PRO A 12 3.44 -13.16 3.08
CA PRO A 12 4.85 -13.31 2.74
C PRO A 12 5.77 -12.91 3.89
N PRO A 13 6.93 -13.54 3.99
CA PRO A 13 7.89 -13.20 5.03
C PRO A 13 8.31 -11.73 4.94
N ASN A 14 8.56 -11.13 6.11
CA ASN A 14 9.02 -9.75 6.28
C ASN A 14 8.01 -8.65 5.91
N PHE A 15 6.83 -9.00 5.39
CA PHE A 15 5.74 -8.05 5.22
C PHE A 15 4.90 -7.96 6.49
N VAL A 16 4.48 -6.74 6.83
CA VAL A 16 3.61 -6.50 7.97
C VAL A 16 2.32 -5.85 7.48
N ALA A 17 1.19 -6.34 7.94
CA ALA A 17 -0.11 -5.70 7.83
C ALA A 17 -0.89 -5.94 9.11
N LYS A 18 -1.10 -4.89 9.89
CA LYS A 18 -1.78 -4.97 11.19
C LYS A 18 -2.71 -3.78 11.39
N PRO A 19 -3.89 -4.00 11.99
CA PRO A 19 -4.76 -2.90 12.40
C PRO A 19 -4.03 -1.94 13.35
N GLN A 20 -4.28 -0.65 13.16
CA GLN A 20 -3.83 0.38 14.11
C GLN A 20 -4.57 0.22 15.44
N LEU A 21 -3.95 0.69 16.52
CA LEU A 21 -4.60 0.76 17.82
C LEU A 21 -5.30 2.11 17.98
N ARG A 22 -6.48 2.07 18.58
CA ARG A 22 -7.16 3.27 19.08
C ARG A 22 -6.54 3.72 20.40
N PRO A 23 -6.79 4.98 20.85
CA PRO A 23 -6.30 5.46 22.14
C PRO A 23 -6.71 4.59 23.35
N ASP A 24 -7.84 3.89 23.25
CA ASP A 24 -8.33 2.95 24.29
C ASP A 24 -7.65 1.56 24.23
N GLY A 25 -6.70 1.35 23.32
CA GLY A 25 -5.99 0.08 23.13
C GLY A 25 -6.71 -0.93 22.24
N THR A 26 -7.91 -0.64 21.78
CA THR A 26 -8.63 -1.54 20.87
C THR A 26 -8.12 -1.44 19.42
N SER A 27 -8.28 -2.52 18.65
CA SER A 27 -7.85 -2.53 17.23
C SER A 27 -8.82 -1.77 16.36
N ASN A 28 -8.30 -0.83 15.57
CA ASN A 28 -9.05 -0.16 14.52
C ASN A 28 -8.99 -1.00 13.23
N LEU A 29 -10.02 -1.80 13.00
CA LEU A 29 -10.08 -2.68 11.82
C LEU A 29 -10.23 -1.94 10.49
N MET A 30 -10.52 -0.64 10.52
CA MET A 30 -10.70 0.20 9.33
C MET A 30 -9.42 0.92 8.90
N LYS A 31 -8.35 0.87 9.72
CA LYS A 31 -7.04 1.43 9.40
C LYS A 31 -5.93 0.46 9.78
N TRP A 32 -5.05 0.19 8.82
CA TRP A 32 -3.97 -0.76 9.02
C TRP A 32 -2.61 -0.15 8.68
N ASP A 33 -1.60 -0.48 9.48
CA ASP A 33 -0.21 -0.18 9.17
C ASP A 33 0.35 -1.29 8.28
N ILE A 34 0.97 -0.88 7.17
CA ILE A 34 1.57 -1.77 6.20
C ILE A 34 3.08 -1.48 6.15
N LYS A 35 3.89 -2.53 6.20
CA LYS A 35 5.34 -2.43 5.95
C LYS A 35 5.71 -3.35 4.81
N ILE A 36 6.38 -2.80 3.81
CA ILE A 36 6.75 -3.48 2.58
C ILE A 36 8.27 -3.44 2.47
N PRO A 37 8.96 -4.59 2.59
CA PRO A 37 10.40 -4.63 2.34
C PRO A 37 10.68 -4.40 0.85
N ALA A 38 11.67 -3.58 0.57
CA ALA A 38 12.13 -3.36 -0.79
C ALA A 38 12.77 -4.64 -1.35
N ARG A 39 12.59 -4.88 -2.65
CA ARG A 39 13.20 -6.02 -3.32
C ARG A 39 14.71 -5.83 -3.44
N PRO A 40 15.53 -6.92 -3.38
CA PRO A 40 16.98 -6.82 -3.57
C PRO A 40 17.37 -6.16 -4.90
N ALA A 41 16.60 -6.35 -5.97
CA ALA A 41 16.85 -5.75 -7.28
C ALA A 41 16.33 -4.31 -7.42
N SER A 42 15.71 -3.75 -6.39
CA SER A 42 15.16 -2.40 -6.42
C SER A 42 16.16 -1.38 -5.88
N ALA A 43 16.11 -0.16 -6.40
CA ALA A 43 16.92 0.96 -5.90
C ALA A 43 16.59 1.35 -4.44
N TRP A 44 15.46 0.87 -3.90
CA TRP A 44 15.01 1.10 -2.52
C TRP A 44 15.60 0.10 -1.52
N TYR A 45 16.22 -0.98 -2.00
CA TYR A 45 16.82 -2.00 -1.14
C TYR A 45 18.03 -1.44 -0.36
N PRO A 46 18.19 -1.76 0.94
CA PRO A 46 17.44 -2.69 1.78
C PRO A 46 16.29 -2.05 2.58
N GLY A 47 15.77 -0.90 2.15
CA GLY A 47 14.77 -0.13 2.89
C GLY A 47 13.43 -0.85 3.09
N ILE A 48 12.67 -0.35 4.06
CA ILE A 48 11.30 -0.75 4.34
C ILE A 48 10.39 0.44 4.08
N LEU A 49 9.42 0.27 3.19
CA LEU A 49 8.42 1.28 2.90
C LEU A 49 7.24 1.12 3.87
N SER A 50 6.85 2.20 4.51
CA SER A 50 5.67 2.23 5.39
C SER A 50 4.50 2.86 4.66
N ALA A 51 3.32 2.25 4.81
CA ALA A 51 2.08 2.74 4.25
C ALA A 51 0.93 2.57 5.24
N GLU A 52 -0.11 3.35 5.04
CA GLU A 52 -1.38 3.23 5.74
C GLU A 52 -2.44 2.73 4.74
N MET A 53 -3.20 1.72 5.14
CA MET A 53 -4.35 1.23 4.36
C MET A 53 -5.62 1.54 5.12
N SER A 54 -6.57 2.21 4.46
CA SER A 54 -7.86 2.58 5.03
C SER A 54 -8.98 1.88 4.28
N PHE A 55 -9.96 1.39 5.03
CA PHE A 55 -11.15 0.73 4.50
C PHE A 55 -12.38 1.63 4.69
N ASP A 56 -13.20 1.72 3.65
CA ASP A 56 -14.51 2.34 3.72
C ASP A 56 -15.52 1.36 4.36
N THR A 57 -16.63 1.88 4.89
CA THR A 57 -17.74 1.07 5.40
C THR A 57 -18.35 0.17 4.32
N ASP A 58 -18.23 0.55 3.05
CA ASP A 58 -18.70 -0.22 1.90
C ASP A 58 -17.69 -1.28 1.43
N TYR A 59 -16.58 -1.46 2.14
CA TYR A 59 -15.65 -2.56 1.85
C TYR A 59 -16.34 -3.93 2.07
N PRO A 60 -16.24 -4.91 1.18
CA PRO A 60 -15.34 -5.01 0.02
C PRO A 60 -15.92 -4.50 -1.31
N MET A 61 -17.10 -3.89 -1.34
CA MET A 61 -17.68 -3.33 -2.56
C MET A 61 -16.82 -2.17 -3.09
N LYS A 62 -16.34 -1.31 -2.18
CA LYS A 62 -15.32 -0.32 -2.50
C LYS A 62 -13.92 -0.82 -2.15
N PRO A 63 -12.90 -0.47 -2.96
CA PRO A 63 -11.51 -0.83 -2.66
C PRO A 63 -11.00 -0.13 -1.41
N PRO A 64 -9.96 -0.69 -0.76
CA PRO A 64 -9.22 0.05 0.24
C PRO A 64 -8.42 1.18 -0.42
N SER A 65 -8.14 2.26 0.32
CA SER A 65 -7.18 3.27 -0.09
C SER A 65 -5.83 3.01 0.58
N VAL A 66 -4.75 3.19 -0.16
CA VAL A 66 -3.39 3.01 0.34
C VAL A 66 -2.62 4.31 0.18
N ARG A 67 -1.92 4.71 1.24
CA ARG A 67 -1.10 5.91 1.25
C ARG A 67 0.27 5.57 1.81
N PHE A 68 1.32 5.83 1.04
CA PHE A 68 2.68 5.74 1.54
C PHE A 68 3.00 6.89 2.49
N LEU A 69 3.71 6.57 3.57
CA LEU A 69 4.23 7.58 4.48
C LEU A 69 5.53 8.18 3.92
N PRO A 70 5.80 9.48 4.17
CA PRO A 70 7.04 10.11 3.72
C PRO A 70 8.26 9.42 4.33
N ILE A 71 9.36 9.41 3.58
CA ILE A 71 10.67 8.96 4.06
C ILE A 71 11.52 10.18 4.36
N GLY A 72 11.93 10.36 5.63
CA GLY A 72 12.71 11.53 6.05
C GLY A 72 12.01 12.86 5.76
N GLY A 73 10.68 12.93 5.89
CA GLY A 73 9.88 14.11 5.60
C GLY A 73 9.64 14.37 4.10
N LYS A 74 10.13 13.50 3.20
CA LYS A 74 9.99 13.66 1.75
C LYS A 74 9.02 12.65 1.18
N PRO A 75 8.14 13.04 0.22
CA PRO A 75 7.23 12.12 -0.43
C PRO A 75 7.97 11.09 -1.27
N ILE A 76 7.35 9.93 -1.46
CA ILE A 76 7.87 8.90 -2.36
C ILE A 76 7.60 9.32 -3.80
N PHE A 77 8.65 9.43 -4.61
CA PHE A 77 8.54 9.70 -6.03
C PHE A 77 8.32 8.41 -6.80
N HIS A 78 7.11 8.24 -7.32
CA HIS A 78 6.74 7.09 -8.14
C HIS A 78 5.59 7.47 -9.09
N PRO A 79 5.56 6.98 -10.34
CA PRO A 79 4.49 7.31 -11.29
C PRO A 79 3.08 6.97 -10.82
N ASN A 80 2.94 5.96 -9.95
CA ASN A 80 1.66 5.49 -9.41
C ASN A 80 1.39 6.01 -8.00
N VAL A 81 2.15 6.98 -7.51
CA VAL A 81 1.99 7.56 -6.17
C VAL A 81 1.90 9.08 -6.30
N TYR A 82 0.81 9.66 -5.81
CA TYR A 82 0.67 11.11 -5.74
C TYR A 82 1.62 11.72 -4.70
N LEU A 83 1.83 13.03 -4.76
CA LEU A 83 2.71 13.74 -3.82
C LEU A 83 2.26 13.64 -2.36
N ASP A 84 0.97 13.45 -2.11
CA ASP A 84 0.41 13.18 -0.79
C ASP A 84 0.58 11.73 -0.31
N GLY A 85 1.21 10.89 -1.13
CA GLY A 85 1.46 9.48 -0.85
C GLY A 85 0.36 8.52 -1.31
N LYS A 86 -0.77 9.00 -1.79
CA LYS A 86 -1.87 8.14 -2.25
C LYS A 86 -1.44 7.29 -3.44
N VAL A 87 -1.69 5.97 -3.33
CA VAL A 87 -1.35 5.01 -4.38
C VAL A 87 -2.47 4.95 -5.42
N CYS A 88 -2.09 5.03 -6.70
CA CYS A 88 -2.98 4.95 -7.85
C CYS A 88 -2.65 3.69 -8.66
N LEU A 89 -3.28 2.57 -8.33
CA LEU A 89 -3.16 1.30 -9.06
C LEU A 89 -4.53 0.81 -9.47
N SER A 90 -4.65 0.28 -10.69
CA SER A 90 -5.93 -0.19 -11.21
C SER A 90 -6.63 -1.19 -10.29
N ILE A 91 -5.87 -2.09 -9.68
CA ILE A 91 -6.44 -3.14 -8.80
C ILE A 91 -7.08 -2.62 -7.51
N ILE A 92 -6.70 -1.42 -7.05
CA ILE A 92 -7.30 -0.78 -5.86
C ILE A 92 -8.13 0.45 -6.23
N ASN A 93 -8.49 0.60 -7.50
CA ASN A 93 -9.36 1.65 -7.96
C ASN A 93 -10.72 1.08 -8.36
N PRO A 94 -11.82 1.79 -8.08
CA PRO A 94 -13.16 1.34 -8.46
C PRO A 94 -13.24 1.01 -9.95
N GLU A 95 -14.01 -0.02 -10.29
CA GLU A 95 -14.26 -0.38 -11.68
C GLU A 95 -14.86 0.83 -12.44
N GLY A 96 -14.37 1.07 -13.65
CA GLY A 96 -14.81 2.19 -14.48
C GLY A 96 -14.27 3.56 -14.08
N SER A 97 -13.47 3.67 -13.01
CA SER A 97 -12.84 4.95 -12.67
C SER A 97 -11.76 5.31 -13.69
N THR A 98 -11.76 6.58 -14.13
CA THR A 98 -10.71 7.12 -15.01
C THR A 98 -9.60 7.73 -14.17
N HIS A 99 -8.36 7.45 -14.56
CA HIS A 99 -7.17 8.06 -13.96
C HIS A 99 -6.44 8.91 -14.97
N ALA A 100 -5.59 9.80 -14.49
CA ALA A 100 -4.76 10.67 -15.31
C ALA A 100 -3.94 9.92 -16.38
N TYR A 101 -3.74 8.63 -16.22
CA TYR A 101 -3.02 7.76 -17.17
C TYR A 101 -3.93 6.82 -17.98
N GLY A 102 -5.24 7.06 -18.00
CA GLY A 102 -6.18 6.37 -18.89
C GLY A 102 -6.45 4.89 -18.57
N LYS A 103 -5.94 4.37 -17.46
CA LYS A 103 -6.20 2.98 -17.04
C LYS A 103 -7.39 2.94 -16.09
N GLY A 104 -8.47 2.33 -16.52
CA GLY A 104 -9.65 2.11 -15.68
C GLY A 104 -9.36 1.28 -14.43
N GLY A 105 -10.16 1.45 -13.38
CA GLY A 105 -10.10 0.64 -12.18
C GLY A 105 -10.54 -0.80 -12.47
N THR A 106 -9.92 -1.75 -11.79
CA THR A 106 -10.20 -3.19 -11.93
C THR A 106 -10.49 -3.85 -10.58
N TRP A 107 -10.84 -3.06 -9.56
CA TRP A 107 -11.21 -3.59 -8.26
C TRP A 107 -12.42 -4.51 -8.35
N LYS A 108 -12.32 -5.64 -7.67
CA LYS A 108 -13.42 -6.58 -7.47
C LYS A 108 -13.45 -7.00 -6.00
N PRO A 109 -14.64 -7.25 -5.41
CA PRO A 109 -14.76 -7.69 -4.02
C PRO A 109 -14.00 -8.99 -3.68
N SER A 110 -13.65 -9.78 -4.68
CA SER A 110 -12.85 -11.00 -4.53
C SER A 110 -11.35 -10.75 -4.35
N ILE A 111 -10.87 -9.53 -4.60
CA ILE A 111 -9.46 -9.16 -4.43
C ILE A 111 -9.17 -8.98 -2.95
N ASN A 112 -8.17 -9.68 -2.43
CA ASN A 112 -7.76 -9.58 -1.04
C ASN A 112 -6.53 -8.67 -0.87
N ILE A 113 -6.24 -8.31 0.38
CA ILE A 113 -5.10 -7.45 0.75
C ILE A 113 -3.77 -8.02 0.24
N LYS A 114 -3.60 -9.33 0.25
CA LYS A 114 -2.38 -9.99 -0.25
C LYS A 114 -2.17 -9.76 -1.75
N GLN A 115 -3.23 -9.75 -2.53
CA GLN A 115 -3.17 -9.46 -3.97
C GLN A 115 -2.91 -7.98 -4.25
N ALA A 116 -3.64 -7.09 -3.57
CA ALA A 116 -3.45 -5.64 -3.69
C ALA A 116 -1.99 -5.22 -3.38
N ARG A 117 -1.37 -5.85 -2.39
CA ARG A 117 0.00 -5.58 -1.98
C ARG A 117 1.04 -5.98 -3.03
N ARG A 118 0.86 -7.09 -3.73
CA ARG A 118 1.83 -7.59 -4.73
C ARG A 118 2.17 -6.55 -5.79
N LEU A 119 1.24 -5.69 -6.13
CA LEU A 119 1.42 -4.66 -7.14
C LEU A 119 2.25 -3.48 -6.62
N CYS A 120 2.10 -3.11 -5.35
CA CYS A 120 2.93 -2.07 -4.75
C CYS A 120 4.42 -2.46 -4.70
N SER A 121 4.73 -3.75 -4.64
CA SER A 121 6.11 -4.26 -4.63
C SER A 121 6.73 -4.42 -6.02
N HIS A 122 5.96 -4.32 -7.10
CA HIS A 122 6.43 -4.55 -8.48
C HIS A 122 6.86 -3.29 -9.22
N SER A 123 6.78 -2.13 -8.58
CA SER A 123 7.17 -0.89 -9.21
C SER A 123 8.70 -0.83 -9.38
N ARG A 124 9.15 -0.75 -10.62
CA ARG A 124 10.56 -0.77 -11.00
C ARG A 124 11.22 0.60 -11.14
N SER A 125 10.52 1.67 -10.81
CA SER A 125 11.08 3.00 -11.01
C SER A 125 12.19 3.28 -10.01
N PRO A 126 13.37 3.73 -10.46
CA PRO A 126 14.42 4.15 -9.56
C PRO A 126 13.99 5.41 -8.79
N PRO A 127 14.48 5.62 -7.57
CA PRO A 127 14.26 6.87 -6.88
C PRO A 127 14.89 8.02 -7.66
N PRO A 128 14.36 9.24 -7.56
CA PRO A 128 14.99 10.41 -8.16
C PRO A 128 16.41 10.60 -7.63
N PRO A 129 17.30 11.27 -8.40
CA PRO A 129 18.64 11.59 -7.94
C PRO A 129 18.60 12.28 -6.57
N GLY A 130 19.38 11.80 -5.62
CA GLY A 130 19.40 12.30 -4.24
C GLY A 130 18.56 11.49 -3.23
N HIS A 131 17.80 10.50 -3.66
CA HIS A 131 17.12 9.54 -2.80
C HIS A 131 17.93 8.23 -2.74
N ALA A 132 19.03 8.24 -1.99
CA ALA A 132 19.75 7.01 -1.72
C ALA A 132 19.01 6.18 -0.67
N PRO A 133 18.89 4.83 -0.85
CA PRO A 133 18.39 3.94 0.20
C PRO A 133 19.23 4.11 1.45
N GLY A 134 18.60 4.38 2.59
CA GLY A 134 19.29 4.53 3.88
C GLY A 134 19.85 5.92 4.20
N SER A 135 19.68 6.93 3.37
CA SER A 135 19.92 8.31 3.78
C SER A 135 18.71 8.81 4.58
N THR A 136 18.88 8.84 5.88
CA THR A 136 17.98 9.50 6.82
C THR A 136 18.11 11.02 6.72
#